data_ca115112f16087b62e8b1a4f96c09d41
#
_entry.id   ca115112f16087b62e8b1a4f96c09d41
#
_cell.length_a   1.000
_cell.length_b   1.000
_cell.length_c   1.000
_cell.angle_alpha   90.00
_cell.angle_beta   90.00
_cell.angle_gamma   90.00
#
_symmetry.space_group_name_H-M   'P 1'
#
loop_
_entity.id
_entity.type
_entity.pdbx_description
1 polymer ?
#
loop_
_entity_poly.entity_id
_entity_poly.type
_entity_poly.pdbx_seq_one_letter_code
_entity_poly.pdbx_strand_id
1 'polypeptide(L)'
;MSSEKGKLRPTPPRAYLNPEFMTSPQARGIRVLTEMTEPHVRFKKHGVRNTVVMFGSARTLPPEVARKRLEEAKALAASGACSGAECAQRLRVAEIDLRSSAYYEACRELAFEMTKWSLTLPEWQRFLVCS
;
A
#
# COMPACT_ATOMS: atom_id res chain seq x y z
N MET A 1 -22.80 -58.92 -22.68
CA MET A 1 -23.43 -57.75 -21.99
C MET A 1 -22.46 -57.34 -20.88
N SER A 2 -21.63 -56.37 -21.17
CA SER A 2 -20.60 -55.90 -20.25
C SER A 2 -21.18 -54.80 -19.36
N SER A 3 -21.21 -55.04 -18.05
CA SER A 3 -21.71 -54.12 -17.03
C SER A 3 -20.74 -52.94 -16.89
N GLU A 4 -21.10 -51.78 -17.41
CA GLU A 4 -20.43 -50.53 -17.07
C GLU A 4 -20.69 -50.22 -15.59
N LYS A 5 -19.72 -50.60 -14.74
CA LYS A 5 -19.68 -50.13 -13.35
C LYS A 5 -19.66 -48.60 -13.39
N GLY A 6 -20.72 -47.96 -12.92
CA GLY A 6 -20.88 -46.54 -12.87
C GLY A 6 -19.67 -45.87 -12.21
N LYS A 7 -18.90 -45.06 -12.98
CA LYS A 7 -17.89 -44.18 -12.45
C LYS A 7 -18.57 -43.24 -11.46
N LEU A 8 -18.24 -43.39 -10.17
CA LEU A 8 -18.64 -42.40 -9.16
C LEU A 8 -18.20 -41.02 -9.66
N ARG A 9 -19.14 -40.10 -9.80
CA ARG A 9 -18.84 -38.72 -10.13
C ARG A 9 -18.02 -38.16 -8.99
N PRO A 10 -16.87 -37.48 -9.28
CA PRO A 10 -16.08 -36.89 -8.22
C PRO A 10 -16.92 -35.89 -7.42
N THR A 11 -16.85 -35.97 -6.11
CA THR A 11 -17.54 -35.03 -5.23
C THR A 11 -17.06 -33.62 -5.53
N PRO A 12 -17.97 -32.66 -5.79
CA PRO A 12 -17.54 -31.30 -6.09
C PRO A 12 -16.75 -30.70 -4.89
N PRO A 13 -15.74 -29.88 -5.14
CA PRO A 13 -14.98 -29.25 -4.07
C PRO A 13 -15.89 -28.34 -3.24
N ARG A 14 -15.55 -28.17 -1.97
CA ARG A 14 -16.24 -27.16 -1.13
C ARG A 14 -16.13 -25.79 -1.80
N ALA A 15 -17.23 -25.00 -1.78
CA ALA A 15 -17.32 -23.75 -2.52
C ALA A 15 -16.14 -22.78 -2.25
N TYR A 16 -15.68 -22.67 -1.01
CA TYR A 16 -14.54 -21.82 -0.65
C TYR A 16 -13.17 -22.35 -1.12
N LEU A 17 -13.10 -23.63 -1.55
CA LEU A 17 -11.92 -24.24 -2.16
C LEU A 17 -12.01 -24.32 -3.69
N ASN A 18 -13.11 -23.83 -4.27
CA ASN A 18 -13.30 -23.77 -5.71
C ASN A 18 -12.79 -22.41 -6.26
N PRO A 19 -11.61 -22.35 -6.90
CA PRO A 19 -11.04 -21.11 -7.39
C PRO A 19 -11.92 -20.43 -8.45
N GLU A 20 -12.54 -21.22 -9.33
CA GLU A 20 -13.42 -20.73 -10.38
C GLU A 20 -14.62 -19.98 -9.78
N PHE A 21 -15.28 -20.55 -8.80
CA PHE A 21 -16.35 -19.89 -8.06
C PHE A 21 -15.83 -18.67 -7.30
N MET A 22 -14.73 -18.81 -6.53
CA MET A 22 -14.21 -17.74 -5.69
C MET A 22 -13.71 -16.53 -6.46
N THR A 23 -13.29 -16.69 -7.73
CA THR A 23 -12.90 -15.57 -8.60
C THR A 23 -14.05 -15.01 -9.43
N SER A 24 -15.22 -15.67 -9.43
CA SER A 24 -16.39 -15.24 -10.19
C SER A 24 -17.01 -13.93 -9.69
N PRO A 25 -17.77 -13.20 -10.53
CA PRO A 25 -18.52 -12.02 -10.09
C PRO A 25 -19.49 -12.30 -8.93
N GLN A 26 -20.09 -13.49 -8.89
CA GLN A 26 -21.05 -13.92 -7.88
C GLN A 26 -20.41 -14.02 -6.48
N ALA A 27 -19.14 -14.38 -6.41
CA ALA A 27 -18.39 -14.48 -5.14
C ALA A 27 -17.81 -13.12 -4.67
N ARG A 28 -18.06 -12.00 -5.38
CA ARG A 28 -17.51 -10.68 -5.01
C ARG A 28 -17.81 -10.28 -3.57
N GLY A 29 -19.05 -10.46 -3.10
CA GLY A 29 -19.43 -10.12 -1.73
C GLY A 29 -18.64 -10.91 -0.68
N ILE A 30 -18.39 -12.21 -0.95
CA ILE A 30 -17.62 -13.08 -0.07
C ILE A 30 -16.16 -12.60 -0.02
N ARG A 31 -15.56 -12.24 -1.17
CA ARG A 31 -14.19 -11.69 -1.21
C ARG A 31 -14.07 -10.40 -0.44
N VAL A 32 -15.00 -9.45 -0.62
CA VAL A 32 -15.01 -8.19 0.15
C VAL A 32 -15.08 -8.46 1.65
N LEU A 33 -15.94 -9.38 2.09
CA LEU A 33 -16.04 -9.76 3.50
C LEU A 33 -14.72 -10.38 4.01
N THR A 34 -14.06 -11.20 3.20
CA THR A 34 -12.77 -11.81 3.53
C THR A 34 -11.69 -10.73 3.73
N GLU A 35 -11.61 -9.74 2.81
CA GLU A 35 -10.66 -8.61 2.91
C GLU A 35 -10.91 -7.73 4.16
N MET A 36 -12.13 -7.68 4.66
CA MET A 36 -12.45 -6.96 5.90
C MET A 36 -12.13 -7.80 7.16
N THR A 37 -12.32 -9.11 7.08
CA THR A 37 -12.23 -10.00 8.25
C THR A 37 -10.78 -10.42 8.52
N GLU A 38 -10.03 -10.76 7.48
CA GLU A 38 -8.66 -11.28 7.61
C GLU A 38 -7.70 -10.31 8.32
N PRO A 39 -7.66 -9.00 7.98
CA PRO A 39 -6.82 -8.05 8.68
C PRO A 39 -7.17 -7.94 10.17
N HIS A 40 -8.45 -8.00 10.52
CA HIS A 40 -8.87 -7.99 11.93
C HIS A 40 -8.34 -9.20 12.71
N VAL A 41 -8.43 -10.40 12.12
CA VAL A 41 -7.89 -11.63 12.72
C VAL A 41 -6.37 -11.53 12.87
N ARG A 42 -5.67 -11.00 11.87
CA ARG A 42 -4.23 -10.80 11.87
C ARG A 42 -3.80 -9.79 12.95
N PHE A 43 -4.49 -8.65 13.05
CA PHE A 43 -4.24 -7.68 14.11
C PHE A 43 -4.39 -8.30 15.50
N LYS A 44 -5.47 -9.04 15.72
CA LYS A 44 -5.69 -9.75 16.98
C LYS A 44 -4.58 -10.76 17.28
N LYS A 45 -4.12 -11.53 16.28
CA LYS A 45 -3.02 -12.50 16.42
C LYS A 45 -1.71 -11.82 16.82
N HIS A 46 -1.44 -10.62 16.34
CA HIS A 46 -0.22 -9.85 16.64
C HIS A 46 -0.39 -8.86 17.79
N GLY A 47 -1.48 -8.92 18.54
CA GLY A 47 -1.72 -8.02 19.67
C GLY A 47 -1.98 -6.57 19.31
N VAL A 48 -2.25 -6.27 18.02
CA VAL A 48 -2.56 -4.92 17.55
C VAL A 48 -4.02 -4.61 17.87
N ARG A 49 -4.24 -3.68 18.80
CA ARG A 49 -5.59 -3.27 19.22
C ARG A 49 -6.04 -1.97 18.60
N ASN A 50 -5.13 -1.02 18.52
CA ASN A 50 -5.42 0.32 18.01
C ASN A 50 -4.41 0.67 16.90
N THR A 51 -4.87 1.40 15.91
CA THR A 51 -4.03 1.92 14.81
C THR A 51 -4.31 3.39 14.60
N VAL A 52 -3.27 4.15 14.27
CA VAL A 52 -3.37 5.51 13.76
C VAL A 52 -2.88 5.48 12.33
N VAL A 53 -3.77 5.80 11.39
CA VAL A 53 -3.45 5.78 9.96
C VAL A 53 -3.15 7.19 9.50
N MET A 54 -1.95 7.40 8.94
CA MET A 54 -1.57 8.65 8.29
C MET A 54 -1.89 8.55 6.80
N PHE A 55 -2.90 9.29 6.37
CA PHE A 55 -3.24 9.42 4.96
C PHE A 55 -2.44 10.55 4.32
N GLY A 56 -1.68 10.22 3.30
CA GLY A 56 -0.89 11.19 2.57
C GLY A 56 -0.79 10.87 1.07
N SER A 57 -0.19 11.77 0.32
CA SER A 57 0.06 11.54 -1.11
C SER A 57 1.26 10.61 -1.29
N ALA A 58 1.06 9.49 -1.97
CA ALA A 58 2.14 8.60 -2.41
C ALA A 58 3.16 9.26 -3.36
N ARG A 59 2.88 10.48 -3.81
CA ARG A 59 3.76 11.29 -4.68
C ARG A 59 4.76 12.13 -3.90
N THR A 60 4.57 12.32 -2.60
CA THR A 60 5.51 13.07 -1.76
C THR A 60 6.74 12.22 -1.53
N LEU A 61 7.90 12.71 -1.94
CA LEU A 61 9.16 11.98 -1.95
C LEU A 61 10.03 12.34 -0.74
N PRO A 62 10.90 11.40 -0.28
CA PRO A 62 11.98 11.74 0.63
C PRO A 62 12.89 12.82 0.04
N PRO A 63 13.49 13.71 0.88
CA PRO A 63 14.32 14.84 0.40
C PRO A 63 15.49 14.41 -0.48
N GLU A 64 16.14 13.31 -0.17
CA GLU A 64 17.26 12.76 -0.95
C GLU A 64 16.83 12.32 -2.35
N VAL A 65 15.66 11.69 -2.48
CA VAL A 65 15.10 11.27 -3.76
C VAL A 65 14.66 12.49 -4.58
N ALA A 66 14.04 13.47 -3.93
CA ALA A 66 13.60 14.71 -4.58
C ALA A 66 14.79 15.54 -5.09
N ARG A 67 15.88 15.65 -4.30
CA ARG A 67 17.12 16.31 -4.74
C ARG A 67 17.73 15.62 -5.94
N LYS A 68 17.84 14.29 -5.93
CA LYS A 68 18.36 13.51 -7.05
C LYS A 68 17.56 13.74 -8.32
N ARG A 69 16.22 13.73 -8.24
CA ARG A 69 15.36 14.05 -9.39
C ARG A 69 15.57 15.45 -9.94
N LEU A 70 15.78 16.44 -9.06
CA LEU A 70 16.04 17.81 -9.48
C LEU A 70 17.39 17.91 -10.22
N GLU A 71 18.44 17.27 -9.72
CA GLU A 71 19.74 17.25 -10.38
C GLU A 71 19.70 16.54 -11.74
N GLU A 72 18.99 15.42 -11.83
CA GLU A 72 18.76 14.71 -13.09
C GLU A 72 17.99 15.59 -14.11
N ALA A 73 16.96 16.32 -13.66
CA ALA A 73 16.20 17.23 -14.51
C ALA A 73 17.07 18.40 -15.01
N LYS A 74 17.92 18.96 -14.16
CA LYS A 74 18.88 20.01 -14.54
C LYS A 74 19.91 19.51 -15.55
N ALA A 75 20.49 18.33 -15.30
CA ALA A 75 21.47 17.71 -16.21
C ALA A 75 20.86 17.43 -17.59
N LEU A 76 19.61 16.95 -17.63
CA LEU A 76 18.88 16.69 -18.87
C LEU A 76 18.62 18.00 -19.64
N ALA A 77 18.25 19.07 -18.95
CA ALA A 77 18.06 20.39 -19.55
C ALA A 77 19.37 20.95 -20.12
N ALA A 78 20.49 20.77 -19.40
CA ALA A 78 21.81 21.24 -19.84
C ALA A 78 22.36 20.47 -21.05
N SER A 79 22.03 19.17 -21.17
CA SER A 79 22.48 18.32 -22.28
C SER A 79 21.73 18.57 -23.61
N GLY A 80 20.63 19.33 -23.59
CA GLY A 80 19.78 19.56 -24.76
C GLY A 80 19.02 18.30 -25.23
N ALA A 81 18.96 17.26 -24.42
CA ALA A 81 18.35 15.97 -24.77
C ALA A 81 16.80 15.98 -24.72
N CYS A 82 16.18 17.11 -24.31
CA CYS A 82 14.74 17.28 -24.31
C CYS A 82 14.31 18.60 -24.95
N SER A 83 13.06 18.70 -25.42
CA SER A 83 12.52 19.95 -25.94
C SER A 83 12.42 21.00 -24.83
N GLY A 84 12.57 22.29 -25.15
CA GLY A 84 12.53 23.37 -24.14
C GLY A 84 11.28 23.33 -23.25
N ALA A 85 10.10 23.04 -23.81
CA ALA A 85 8.86 22.92 -23.07
C ALA A 85 8.84 21.69 -22.14
N GLU A 86 9.35 20.57 -22.59
CA GLU A 86 9.43 19.33 -21.80
C GLU A 86 10.44 19.47 -20.65
N CYS A 87 11.61 20.03 -20.91
CA CYS A 87 12.60 20.31 -19.88
C CYS A 87 12.05 21.26 -18.81
N ALA A 88 11.36 22.33 -19.20
CA ALA A 88 10.74 23.26 -18.28
C ALA A 88 9.70 22.58 -17.39
N GLN A 89 8.87 21.69 -17.96
CA GLN A 89 7.90 20.93 -17.21
C GLN A 89 8.56 19.96 -16.22
N ARG A 90 9.60 19.24 -16.63
CA ARG A 90 10.34 18.31 -15.76
C ARG A 90 11.01 19.03 -14.58
N LEU A 91 11.64 20.17 -14.84
CA LEU A 91 12.24 21.01 -13.80
C LEU A 91 11.19 21.50 -12.80
N ARG A 92 10.06 22.02 -13.30
CA ARG A 92 8.97 22.47 -12.44
C ARG A 92 8.43 21.37 -11.54
N VAL A 93 8.24 20.16 -12.06
CA VAL A 93 7.77 19.01 -11.27
C VAL A 93 8.81 18.66 -10.20
N ALA A 94 10.09 18.58 -10.57
CA ALA A 94 11.16 18.26 -9.61
C ALA A 94 11.33 19.32 -8.51
N GLU A 95 11.11 20.60 -8.81
CA GLU A 95 11.09 21.68 -7.82
C GLU A 95 9.89 21.57 -6.86
N ILE A 96 8.71 21.17 -7.37
CA ILE A 96 7.53 20.90 -6.55
C ILE A 96 7.80 19.70 -5.63
N ASP A 97 8.37 18.62 -6.16
CA ASP A 97 8.74 17.43 -5.40
C ASP A 97 9.70 17.79 -4.26
N LEU A 98 10.72 18.63 -4.54
CA LEU A 98 11.67 19.07 -3.53
C LEU A 98 11.01 19.93 -2.43
N ARG A 99 10.11 20.85 -2.77
CA ARG A 99 9.36 21.62 -1.76
C ARG A 99 8.47 20.72 -0.92
N SER A 100 7.79 19.78 -1.56
CA SER A 100 6.87 18.87 -0.89
C SER A 100 7.57 17.87 0.02
N SER A 101 8.88 17.62 -0.20
CA SER A 101 9.66 16.69 0.62
C SER A 101 9.78 17.11 2.09
N ALA A 102 9.60 18.41 2.41
CA ALA A 102 9.53 18.89 3.79
C ALA A 102 8.33 18.28 4.55
N TYR A 103 7.21 18.05 3.87
CA TYR A 103 6.06 17.38 4.48
C TYR A 103 6.31 15.89 4.74
N TYR A 104 7.12 15.24 3.89
CA TYR A 104 7.55 13.87 4.12
C TYR A 104 8.34 13.76 5.43
N GLU A 105 9.33 14.63 5.63
CA GLU A 105 10.14 14.64 6.86
C GLU A 105 9.28 14.96 8.10
N ALA A 106 8.41 15.97 8.02
CA ALA A 106 7.51 16.32 9.12
C ALA A 106 6.58 15.13 9.48
N CYS A 107 6.06 14.42 8.48
CA CYS A 107 5.24 13.23 8.71
C CYS A 107 6.04 12.08 9.33
N ARG A 108 7.28 11.87 8.88
CA ARG A 108 8.19 10.86 9.42
C ARG A 108 8.53 11.14 10.89
N GLU A 109 8.85 12.39 11.21
CA GLU A 109 9.13 12.83 12.57
C GLU A 109 7.90 12.69 13.48
N LEU A 110 6.73 13.10 13.01
CA LEU A 110 5.47 12.93 13.74
C LEU A 110 5.20 11.45 14.00
N ALA A 111 5.34 10.57 13.02
CA ALA A 111 5.15 9.13 13.17
C ALA A 111 6.10 8.53 14.22
N PHE A 112 7.35 8.99 14.23
CA PHE A 112 8.36 8.57 15.20
C PHE A 112 7.98 9.01 16.63
N GLU A 113 7.63 10.28 16.83
CA GLU A 113 7.25 10.80 18.14
C GLU A 113 5.92 10.17 18.65
N MET A 114 4.96 9.96 17.77
CA MET A 114 3.73 9.25 18.11
C MET A 114 4.01 7.80 18.54
N THR A 115 4.93 7.12 17.86
CA THR A 115 5.33 5.75 18.23
C THR A 115 6.00 5.73 19.61
N LYS A 116 6.92 6.66 19.89
CA LYS A 116 7.53 6.81 21.21
C LYS A 116 6.48 7.04 22.29
N TRP A 117 5.56 7.96 22.03
CA TRP A 117 4.46 8.23 22.95
C TRP A 117 3.59 6.99 23.18
N SER A 118 3.21 6.28 22.12
CA SER A 118 2.43 5.04 22.22
C SER A 118 3.09 4.01 23.15
N LEU A 119 4.42 3.90 23.11
CA LEU A 119 5.17 2.97 23.97
C LEU A 119 5.11 3.34 25.46
N THR A 120 4.84 4.59 25.81
CA THR A 120 4.66 5.03 27.21
C THR A 120 3.28 4.72 27.77
N LEU A 121 2.32 4.40 26.89
CA LEU A 121 0.94 4.11 27.29
C LEU A 121 0.77 2.68 27.86
N PRO A 122 -0.24 2.45 28.69
CA PRO A 122 -0.65 1.10 29.07
C PRO A 122 -0.91 0.26 27.81
N GLU A 123 -0.63 -1.04 27.87
CA GLU A 123 -0.72 -1.95 26.71
C GLU A 123 -2.04 -1.88 25.95
N TRP A 124 -3.15 -1.73 26.67
CA TRP A 124 -4.49 -1.66 26.07
C TRP A 124 -4.78 -0.33 25.33
N GLN A 125 -4.00 0.73 25.58
CA GLN A 125 -4.09 2.02 24.90
C GLN A 125 -3.06 2.19 23.78
N ARG A 126 -2.06 1.31 23.72
CA ARG A 126 -1.02 1.38 22.68
C ARG A 126 -1.63 1.27 21.31
N PHE A 127 -1.05 2.01 20.37
CA PHE A 127 -1.42 2.01 18.96
C PHE A 127 -0.19 1.86 18.07
N LEU A 128 -0.43 1.32 16.88
CA LEU A 128 0.54 1.28 15.79
C LEU A 128 0.28 2.45 14.84
N VAL A 129 1.34 3.15 14.44
CA VAL A 129 1.27 4.15 13.36
C VAL A 129 1.51 3.43 12.05
N CYS A 130 0.65 3.67 11.06
CA CYS A 130 0.72 3.09 9.71
C CYS A 130 0.30 4.10 8.65
N SER A 131 0.70 3.87 7.39
CA SER A 131 0.37 4.69 6.23
C SER A 131 0.06 3.83 5.02
#